data_f5bd95c8e734c0a628439ef510b54d88
#
_entry.id   f5bd95c8e734c0a628439ef510b54d88
#
_cell.length_a   1.000
_cell.length_b   1.000
_cell.length_c   1.000
_cell.angle_alpha   90.00
_cell.angle_beta   90.00
_cell.angle_gamma   90.00
#
_symmetry.space_group_name_H-M   'P 1'
#
loop_
_entity.id
_entity.type
_entity.pdbx_description
1 polymer ?
#
loop_
_entity_poly.entity_id
_entity_poly.type
_entity_poly.pdbx_seq_one_letter_code
_entity_poly.pdbx_strand_id
1 'polypeptide(L)'
;MYLAIAIQLSIICIIQASAQQDSKSCGGCCTAPAGIPGIPGSHGAPGVPGPVGMKGDMGWKGDKGNAGSDGRDGPPGVQGPIGRPGVPGVKGERGEKGEQGLTNSQPRSAFSVGFSANPGRLTVGPMKYSNIITNVGSNYNQGTGKFVCAHPGTYVFQFTSGSASTGNIATRIMKNGQRILSAYESGSSYKSATNMVVLELAAYDEVWTQPLSTSYNYYYSNGNIYCSFSGFLLYSTS
;
A
#
# COMPACT_ATOMS: atom_id res chain seq x y z
N MET A 1 11.42 5.87 -35.20
CA MET A 1 10.41 4.78 -35.26
C MET A 1 10.70 3.66 -34.28
N TYR A 2 11.93 3.15 -34.18
CA TYR A 2 12.30 2.05 -33.26
C TYR A 2 12.24 2.40 -31.77
N LEU A 3 12.53 3.64 -31.37
CA LEU A 3 12.54 4.06 -29.97
C LEU A 3 11.12 4.12 -29.35
N ALA A 4 10.13 4.56 -30.14
CA ALA A 4 8.73 4.61 -29.69
C ALA A 4 8.13 3.22 -29.49
N ILE A 5 8.54 2.25 -30.33
CA ILE A 5 8.11 0.85 -30.24
C ILE A 5 8.71 0.18 -28.99
N ALA A 6 9.98 0.49 -28.66
CA ALA A 6 10.63 -0.06 -27.48
C ALA A 6 10.00 0.41 -26.17
N ILE A 7 9.62 1.69 -26.09
CA ILE A 7 8.93 2.26 -24.91
C ILE A 7 7.53 1.65 -24.78
N GLN A 8 6.83 1.45 -25.88
CA GLN A 8 5.50 0.83 -25.89
C GLN A 8 5.54 -0.63 -25.42
N LEU A 9 6.55 -1.39 -25.84
CA LEU A 9 6.75 -2.78 -25.39
C LEU A 9 7.11 -2.86 -23.90
N SER A 10 7.89 -1.92 -23.38
CA SER A 10 8.26 -1.88 -21.95
C SER A 10 7.06 -1.58 -21.06
N ILE A 11 6.16 -0.68 -21.46
CA ILE A 11 4.96 -0.33 -20.69
C ILE A 11 3.93 -1.46 -20.76
N ILE A 12 3.78 -2.12 -21.90
CA ILE A 12 2.91 -3.29 -22.05
C ILE A 12 3.41 -4.44 -21.15
N CYS A 13 4.73 -4.62 -21.05
CA CYS A 13 5.31 -5.63 -20.17
C CYS A 13 5.03 -5.36 -18.69
N ILE A 14 5.06 -4.10 -18.24
CA ILE A 14 4.74 -3.71 -16.87
C ILE A 14 3.24 -3.90 -16.57
N ILE A 15 2.36 -3.57 -17.53
CA ILE A 15 0.91 -3.75 -17.37
C ILE A 15 0.54 -5.24 -17.42
N GLN A 16 1.18 -6.03 -18.26
CA GLN A 16 0.96 -7.48 -18.31
C GLN A 16 1.48 -8.21 -17.07
N ALA A 17 2.58 -7.76 -16.48
CA ALA A 17 3.07 -8.32 -15.23
C ALA A 17 2.10 -8.10 -14.06
N SER A 18 1.33 -7.02 -14.07
CA SER A 18 0.29 -6.76 -13.06
C SER A 18 -1.05 -7.43 -13.34
N ALA A 19 -1.34 -7.80 -14.59
CA ALA A 19 -2.60 -8.44 -14.97
C ALA A 19 -2.56 -9.98 -14.92
N GLN A 20 -1.38 -10.60 -14.87
CA GLN A 20 -1.23 -12.06 -14.82
C GLN A 20 -1.27 -12.68 -13.42
N GLN A 21 -1.57 -11.90 -12.37
CA GLN A 21 -1.64 -12.43 -11.01
C GLN A 21 -2.99 -13.02 -10.58
N ASP A 22 -3.97 -13.16 -11.47
CA ASP A 22 -5.32 -13.56 -11.05
C ASP A 22 -5.84 -14.86 -11.66
N SER A 23 -5.06 -15.88 -11.91
CA SER A 23 -5.69 -17.20 -12.14
C SER A 23 -4.79 -18.41 -12.01
N LYS A 24 -3.88 -18.43 -11.02
CA LYS A 24 -3.42 -19.72 -10.50
C LYS A 24 -3.39 -19.63 -8.99
N SER A 25 -4.27 -20.39 -8.38
CA SER A 25 -4.19 -20.72 -6.97
C SER A 25 -2.83 -21.40 -6.72
N CYS A 26 -1.81 -20.61 -6.54
CA CYS A 26 -0.59 -21.04 -5.89
C CYS A 26 -0.93 -21.09 -4.39
N GLY A 27 -1.34 -22.27 -3.93
CA GLY A 27 -1.35 -22.51 -2.51
C GLY A 27 0.01 -22.15 -1.95
N GLY A 28 0.06 -21.12 -1.13
CA GLY A 28 1.09 -20.95 -0.14
C GLY A 28 2.19 -19.91 -0.35
N CYS A 29 2.20 -19.04 -1.39
CA CYS A 29 3.39 -18.19 -1.62
C CYS A 29 3.16 -16.66 -1.74
N CYS A 30 1.98 -16.14 -1.44
CA CYS A 30 1.73 -14.69 -1.43
C CYS A 30 0.97 -14.22 -0.19
N THR A 31 1.20 -14.85 0.94
CA THR A 31 0.94 -14.16 2.21
C THR A 31 2.06 -13.16 2.41
N ALA A 32 1.73 -11.89 2.57
CA ALA A 32 2.68 -10.92 3.11
C ALA A 32 3.38 -11.61 4.30
N PRO A 33 4.72 -11.52 4.42
CA PRO A 33 5.41 -12.18 5.51
C PRO A 33 4.69 -11.83 6.80
N ALA A 34 4.30 -12.85 7.55
CA ALA A 34 3.71 -12.66 8.88
C ALA A 34 4.64 -11.71 9.63
N GLY A 35 4.07 -10.67 10.25
CA GLY A 35 4.86 -9.72 11.03
C GLY A 35 5.82 -10.51 11.93
N ILE A 36 7.06 -10.06 12.02
CA ILE A 36 8.08 -10.69 12.86
C ILE A 36 7.47 -10.84 14.25
N PRO A 37 7.45 -12.06 14.83
CA PRO A 37 6.94 -12.25 16.20
C PRO A 37 7.65 -11.25 17.14
N GLY A 38 6.88 -10.60 18.01
CA GLY A 38 7.45 -9.71 19.01
C GLY A 38 8.54 -10.43 19.80
N ILE A 39 9.59 -9.70 20.15
CA ILE A 39 10.68 -10.23 21.00
C ILE A 39 10.04 -10.75 22.29
N PRO A 40 10.38 -11.97 22.76
CA PRO A 40 9.90 -12.47 24.04
C PRO A 40 10.20 -11.44 25.14
N GLY A 41 9.23 -11.21 26.04
CA GLY A 41 9.44 -10.32 27.16
C GLY A 41 10.65 -10.78 27.97
N SER A 42 11.40 -9.85 28.55
CA SER A 42 12.50 -10.13 29.46
C SER A 42 11.99 -10.92 30.66
N HIS A 43 12.84 -11.79 31.21
CA HIS A 43 12.51 -12.51 32.44
C HIS A 43 12.21 -11.50 33.56
N GLY A 44 11.22 -11.83 34.40
CA GLY A 44 10.94 -11.03 35.59
C GLY A 44 12.18 -10.96 36.49
N ALA A 45 12.37 -9.84 37.16
CA ALA A 45 13.44 -9.70 38.16
C ALA A 45 13.30 -10.77 39.26
N PRO A 46 14.42 -11.28 39.80
CA PRO A 46 14.37 -12.16 40.96
C PRO A 46 13.57 -11.52 42.10
N GLY A 47 12.80 -12.33 42.83
CA GLY A 47 12.09 -11.87 44.01
C GLY A 47 13.08 -11.32 45.07
N VAL A 48 12.64 -10.32 45.79
CA VAL A 48 13.44 -9.78 46.91
C VAL A 48 13.66 -10.86 47.97
N PRO A 49 14.84 -10.94 48.60
CA PRO A 49 15.07 -11.85 49.72
C PRO A 49 14.01 -11.66 50.81
N GLY A 50 13.58 -12.76 51.40
CA GLY A 50 12.66 -12.71 52.54
C GLY A 50 13.26 -11.91 53.70
N PRO A 51 12.42 -11.32 54.56
CA PRO A 51 12.89 -10.61 55.72
C PRO A 51 13.69 -11.56 56.64
N VAL A 52 14.69 -11.01 57.30
CA VAL A 52 15.44 -11.73 58.24
C VAL A 52 14.49 -12.23 59.35
N GLY A 53 14.61 -13.52 59.75
CA GLY A 53 13.78 -14.08 60.80
C GLY A 53 13.89 -13.26 62.10
N MET A 54 12.81 -13.13 62.82
CA MET A 54 12.78 -12.43 64.08
C MET A 54 13.72 -13.17 65.08
N LYS A 55 14.38 -12.37 65.90
CA LYS A 55 15.17 -12.89 66.95
C LYS A 55 14.30 -13.79 67.88
N GLY A 56 14.75 -14.99 68.17
CA GLY A 56 14.02 -15.90 69.06
C GLY A 56 13.75 -15.26 70.43
N ASP A 57 12.59 -15.59 70.96
CA ASP A 57 12.23 -15.15 72.33
C ASP A 57 13.28 -15.58 73.38
N MET A 58 13.48 -14.70 74.33
CA MET A 58 14.36 -15.01 75.45
C MET A 58 13.76 -16.19 76.20
N GLY A 59 14.58 -17.23 76.47
CA GLY A 59 14.16 -18.39 77.27
C GLY A 59 13.56 -17.95 78.61
N TRP A 60 12.56 -18.69 79.08
CA TRP A 60 11.92 -18.44 80.37
C TRP A 60 12.97 -18.51 81.49
N LYS A 61 12.85 -17.58 82.46
CA LYS A 61 13.67 -17.58 83.66
C LYS A 61 13.43 -18.90 84.41
N GLY A 62 14.47 -19.60 84.71
CA GLY A 62 14.38 -20.83 85.52
C GLY A 62 13.71 -20.59 86.82
N ASP A 63 12.95 -21.61 87.32
CA ASP A 63 12.30 -21.57 88.66
C ASP A 63 13.30 -21.31 89.73
N LYS A 64 12.91 -20.48 90.72
CA LYS A 64 13.72 -20.18 91.91
C LYS A 64 13.96 -21.45 92.70
N GLY A 65 15.18 -21.88 92.73
CA GLY A 65 15.58 -23.04 93.61
C GLY A 65 15.32 -22.78 95.09
N ASN A 66 14.95 -23.84 95.84
CA ASN A 66 14.74 -23.76 97.24
C ASN A 66 16.02 -23.25 97.92
N ALA A 67 15.85 -22.25 98.80
CA ALA A 67 16.78 -21.54 99.64
C ALA A 67 18.24 -22.09 99.72
N GLY A 68 18.90 -22.00 98.63
CA GLY A 68 20.31 -22.24 98.49
C GLY A 68 20.87 -21.21 97.56
N SER A 69 22.07 -20.78 97.60
CA SER A 69 22.71 -19.75 96.85
C SER A 69 22.14 -19.55 95.40
N ASP A 70 21.83 -18.33 95.02
CA ASP A 70 21.26 -17.99 93.77
C ASP A 70 21.97 -18.74 92.60
N GLY A 71 21.16 -19.55 91.89
CA GLY A 71 21.68 -20.26 90.71
C GLY A 71 22.20 -19.25 89.63
N ARG A 72 23.31 -19.60 89.03
CA ARG A 72 23.82 -18.79 87.88
C ARG A 72 22.74 -18.62 86.87
N ASP A 73 22.63 -17.42 86.36
CA ASP A 73 21.76 -17.16 85.22
C ASP A 73 22.05 -18.18 84.10
N GLY A 74 20.99 -18.75 83.54
CA GLY A 74 21.11 -19.69 82.43
C GLY A 74 21.80 -19.03 81.23
N PRO A 75 22.52 -19.79 80.41
CA PRO A 75 23.15 -19.25 79.24
C PRO A 75 22.11 -18.61 78.37
N PRO A 76 22.44 -17.50 77.58
CA PRO A 76 21.56 -16.89 76.65
C PRO A 76 21.02 -17.95 75.70
N GLY A 77 19.72 -17.87 75.34
CA GLY A 77 19.11 -18.74 74.34
C GLY A 77 19.89 -18.71 73.00
N VAL A 78 20.01 -19.85 72.36
CA VAL A 78 20.67 -19.96 71.06
C VAL A 78 19.93 -19.09 70.06
N GLN A 79 20.68 -18.42 69.21
CA GLN A 79 20.13 -17.62 68.15
C GLN A 79 19.21 -18.47 67.24
N GLY A 80 18.02 -18.01 67.00
CA GLY A 80 17.10 -18.70 66.09
C GLY A 80 17.73 -18.92 64.68
N PRO A 81 17.34 -19.97 63.98
CA PRO A 81 17.86 -20.26 62.63
C PRO A 81 17.54 -19.14 61.72
N ILE A 82 18.43 -18.90 60.72
CA ILE A 82 18.23 -17.93 59.65
C ILE A 82 16.95 -18.30 58.95
N GLY A 83 16.08 -17.30 58.67
CA GLY A 83 14.88 -17.46 57.90
C GLY A 83 15.18 -18.10 56.52
N ARG A 84 14.29 -18.93 56.03
CA ARG A 84 14.43 -19.54 54.70
C ARG A 84 14.46 -18.46 53.66
N PRO A 85 15.26 -18.62 52.58
CA PRO A 85 15.21 -17.73 51.44
C PRO A 85 13.77 -17.59 50.96
N GLY A 86 13.39 -16.38 50.51
CA GLY A 86 12.10 -16.14 49.87
C GLY A 86 11.93 -17.03 48.64
N VAL A 87 10.70 -17.37 48.31
CA VAL A 87 10.39 -18.10 47.07
C VAL A 87 10.78 -17.25 45.86
N PRO A 88 11.32 -17.88 44.81
CA PRO A 88 11.58 -17.15 43.57
C PRO A 88 10.33 -16.40 43.09
N GLY A 89 10.51 -15.19 42.56
CA GLY A 89 9.43 -14.44 41.94
C GLY A 89 8.80 -15.24 40.78
N VAL A 90 7.54 -15.03 40.56
CA VAL A 90 6.83 -15.64 39.42
C VAL A 90 7.46 -15.16 38.10
N LYS A 91 7.54 -16.06 37.15
CA LYS A 91 8.00 -15.71 35.78
C LYS A 91 7.14 -14.58 35.23
N GLY A 92 7.74 -13.54 34.70
CA GLY A 92 7.03 -12.46 34.00
C GLY A 92 6.11 -13.01 32.90
N GLU A 93 5.00 -12.37 32.69
CA GLU A 93 4.07 -12.71 31.62
C GLU A 93 4.74 -12.56 30.24
N ARG A 94 4.29 -13.38 29.31
CA ARG A 94 4.75 -13.29 27.93
C ARG A 94 4.33 -11.93 27.39
N GLY A 95 5.25 -11.19 26.76
CA GLY A 95 4.93 -9.95 26.04
C GLY A 95 3.77 -10.18 25.08
N GLU A 96 2.91 -9.19 24.96
CA GLU A 96 1.80 -9.20 24.01
C GLU A 96 2.32 -9.41 22.58
N LYS A 97 1.51 -10.08 21.77
CA LYS A 97 1.80 -10.22 20.34
C LYS A 97 1.87 -8.82 19.72
N GLY A 98 2.97 -8.52 19.03
CA GLY A 98 3.07 -7.26 18.29
C GLY A 98 1.84 -7.05 17.41
N GLU A 99 1.39 -5.81 17.29
CA GLU A 99 0.29 -5.44 16.43
C GLU A 99 0.58 -5.91 14.99
N GLN A 100 -0.48 -6.36 14.31
CA GLN A 100 -0.38 -6.71 12.91
C GLN A 100 0.08 -5.48 12.15
N GLY A 101 1.18 -5.59 11.37
CA GLY A 101 1.64 -4.50 10.53
C GLY A 101 0.46 -3.96 9.72
N LEU A 102 0.34 -2.65 9.69
CA LEU A 102 -0.69 -1.99 8.87
C LEU A 102 -0.58 -2.55 7.45
N THR A 103 -1.63 -3.23 7.00
CA THR A 103 -1.79 -3.53 5.59
C THR A 103 -1.97 -2.18 4.91
N ASN A 104 -0.86 -1.61 4.45
CA ASN A 104 -0.89 -0.38 3.69
C ASN A 104 -1.55 -0.73 2.35
N SER A 105 -2.89 -0.74 2.34
CA SER A 105 -3.65 -0.88 1.11
C SER A 105 -3.45 0.39 0.30
N GLN A 106 -2.36 0.40 -0.48
CA GLN A 106 -2.11 1.51 -1.40
C GLN A 106 -3.36 1.74 -2.24
N PRO A 107 -3.82 2.98 -2.35
CA PRO A 107 -4.95 3.29 -3.19
C PRO A 107 -4.64 2.85 -4.63
N ARG A 108 -5.62 2.25 -5.29
CA ARG A 108 -5.48 1.77 -6.66
C ARG A 108 -6.38 2.57 -7.57
N SER A 109 -5.81 3.07 -8.64
CA SER A 109 -6.56 3.78 -9.67
C SER A 109 -5.90 3.51 -11.02
N ALA A 110 -6.63 2.90 -11.93
CA ALA A 110 -6.14 2.61 -13.27
C ALA A 110 -7.32 2.48 -14.22
N PHE A 111 -7.16 2.93 -15.45
CA PHE A 111 -8.13 2.69 -16.51
C PHE A 111 -7.45 2.46 -17.86
N SER A 112 -8.14 1.75 -18.71
CA SER A 112 -7.81 1.60 -20.13
C SER A 112 -9.11 1.53 -20.90
N VAL A 113 -9.23 2.40 -21.89
CA VAL A 113 -10.43 2.54 -22.70
C VAL A 113 -10.07 2.69 -24.19
N GLY A 114 -10.99 2.37 -25.07
CA GLY A 114 -10.74 2.51 -26.49
C GLY A 114 -12.03 2.53 -27.33
N PHE A 115 -11.88 2.81 -28.62
CA PHE A 115 -12.98 2.66 -29.58
C PHE A 115 -12.93 1.26 -30.20
N SER A 116 -13.94 0.45 -29.95
CA SER A 116 -14.11 -0.87 -30.56
C SER A 116 -14.73 -0.82 -31.95
N ALA A 117 -15.25 0.34 -32.35
CA ALA A 117 -15.80 0.61 -33.67
C ALA A 117 -15.24 1.92 -34.22
N ASN A 118 -15.40 2.17 -35.52
CA ASN A 118 -14.91 3.37 -36.15
C ASN A 118 -15.66 4.62 -35.63
N PRO A 119 -15.00 5.53 -34.91
CA PRO A 119 -15.65 6.73 -34.40
C PRO A 119 -15.81 7.81 -35.47
N GLY A 120 -15.07 7.72 -36.61
CA GLY A 120 -15.12 8.70 -37.67
C GLY A 120 -14.60 10.09 -37.24
N ARG A 121 -15.35 11.14 -37.61
CA ARG A 121 -15.05 12.51 -37.19
C ARG A 121 -15.63 12.82 -35.83
N LEU A 122 -14.76 13.18 -34.91
CA LEU A 122 -15.15 13.58 -33.55
C LEU A 122 -15.28 15.10 -33.43
N THR A 123 -16.17 15.55 -32.59
CA THR A 123 -16.27 16.96 -32.18
C THR A 123 -15.12 17.34 -31.24
N VAL A 124 -14.77 18.64 -31.23
CA VAL A 124 -13.77 19.14 -30.27
C VAL A 124 -14.36 19.12 -28.86
N GLY A 125 -13.86 18.22 -28.04
CA GLY A 125 -14.33 17.96 -26.67
C GLY A 125 -13.81 16.61 -26.18
N PRO A 126 -14.12 16.21 -24.95
CA PRO A 126 -13.68 14.95 -24.41
C PRO A 126 -14.08 13.76 -25.29
N MET A 127 -13.11 12.91 -25.62
CA MET A 127 -13.34 11.69 -26.41
C MET A 127 -14.03 10.65 -25.54
N LYS A 128 -15.25 10.28 -25.93
CA LYS A 128 -16.05 9.27 -25.20
C LYS A 128 -15.79 7.90 -25.79
N TYR A 129 -14.82 7.21 -25.25
CA TYR A 129 -14.46 5.87 -25.71
C TYR A 129 -15.59 4.87 -25.42
N SER A 130 -15.93 4.07 -26.43
CA SER A 130 -17.08 3.16 -26.38
C SER A 130 -16.80 1.87 -25.61
N ASN A 131 -15.53 1.51 -25.44
CA ASN A 131 -15.12 0.26 -24.78
C ASN A 131 -14.25 0.55 -23.56
N ILE A 132 -14.64 -0.02 -22.40
CA ILE A 132 -13.85 -0.02 -21.19
C ILE A 132 -13.15 -1.38 -21.09
N ILE A 133 -11.83 -1.38 -21.17
CA ILE A 133 -11.00 -2.56 -21.00
C ILE A 133 -10.75 -2.77 -19.50
N THR A 134 -10.45 -1.69 -18.78
CA THR A 134 -10.17 -1.70 -17.35
C THR A 134 -10.60 -0.38 -16.74
N ASN A 135 -11.18 -0.40 -15.52
CA ASN A 135 -11.51 0.80 -14.75
C ASN A 135 -11.46 0.51 -13.25
N VAL A 136 -10.24 0.35 -12.71
CA VAL A 136 -9.99 0.11 -11.29
C VAL A 136 -10.21 1.39 -10.50
N GLY A 137 -11.04 1.33 -9.48
CA GLY A 137 -11.45 2.48 -8.68
C GLY A 137 -12.59 3.30 -9.30
N SER A 138 -13.08 2.91 -10.49
CA SER A 138 -14.21 3.57 -11.19
C SER A 138 -13.99 5.08 -11.46
N ASN A 139 -12.73 5.49 -11.60
CA ASN A 139 -12.35 6.89 -11.73
C ASN A 139 -12.45 7.44 -13.17
N TYR A 140 -12.62 6.57 -14.17
CA TYR A 140 -12.95 7.00 -15.53
C TYR A 140 -14.45 6.95 -15.76
N ASN A 141 -15.02 8.06 -16.21
CA ASN A 141 -16.44 8.19 -16.55
C ASN A 141 -16.63 8.14 -18.07
N GLN A 142 -17.21 7.04 -18.55
CA GLN A 142 -17.46 6.83 -19.99
C GLN A 142 -18.44 7.85 -20.58
N GLY A 143 -19.44 8.29 -19.80
CA GLY A 143 -20.45 9.25 -20.25
C GLY A 143 -19.86 10.64 -20.53
N THR A 144 -18.86 11.06 -19.75
CA THR A 144 -18.18 12.34 -19.94
C THR A 144 -16.88 12.22 -20.75
N GLY A 145 -16.29 11.02 -20.84
CA GLY A 145 -14.98 10.79 -21.47
C GLY A 145 -13.81 11.27 -20.62
N LYS A 146 -14.01 11.47 -19.32
CA LYS A 146 -13.01 12.04 -18.41
C LYS A 146 -12.61 11.07 -17.33
N PHE A 147 -11.34 11.10 -16.95
CA PHE A 147 -10.83 10.58 -15.71
C PHE A 147 -10.97 11.66 -14.63
N VAL A 148 -11.41 11.28 -13.43
CA VAL A 148 -11.49 12.15 -12.26
C VAL A 148 -10.63 11.58 -11.15
N CYS A 149 -9.69 12.36 -10.65
CA CYS A 149 -8.74 11.92 -9.63
C CYS A 149 -9.45 11.72 -8.28
N ALA A 150 -9.51 10.49 -7.80
CA ALA A 150 -10.02 10.18 -6.45
C ALA A 150 -8.90 10.15 -5.41
N HIS A 151 -7.69 9.80 -5.81
CA HIS A 151 -6.54 9.65 -4.93
C HIS A 151 -5.43 10.59 -5.39
N PRO A 152 -5.12 11.66 -4.65
CA PRO A 152 -4.03 12.56 -4.99
C PRO A 152 -2.72 11.80 -5.19
N GLY A 153 -1.93 12.22 -6.18
CA GLY A 153 -0.68 11.54 -6.47
C GLY A 153 -0.14 11.77 -7.86
N THR A 154 0.89 11.04 -8.18
CA THR A 154 1.54 11.05 -9.49
C THR A 154 0.92 9.97 -10.38
N TYR A 155 0.44 10.38 -11.53
CA TYR A 155 -0.23 9.53 -12.53
C TYR A 155 0.51 9.51 -13.84
N VAL A 156 0.42 8.39 -14.53
CA VAL A 156 0.86 8.23 -15.92
C VAL A 156 -0.36 8.17 -16.81
N PHE A 157 -0.37 8.94 -17.89
CA PHE A 157 -1.40 8.90 -18.93
C PHE A 157 -0.77 8.69 -20.28
N GLN A 158 -1.37 7.83 -21.08
CA GLN A 158 -0.97 7.56 -22.46
C GLN A 158 -2.19 7.49 -23.36
N PHE A 159 -2.08 8.03 -24.56
CA PHE A 159 -3.07 7.79 -25.59
C PHE A 159 -2.44 7.33 -26.90
N THR A 160 -3.23 6.63 -27.67
CA THR A 160 -2.94 6.30 -29.05
C THR A 160 -4.15 6.67 -29.90
N SER A 161 -3.92 7.34 -30.99
CA SER A 161 -4.96 7.78 -31.91
C SER A 161 -4.63 7.30 -33.31
N GLY A 162 -5.46 6.42 -33.84
CA GLY A 162 -5.33 5.88 -35.18
C GLY A 162 -6.13 6.68 -36.22
N SER A 163 -5.64 6.77 -37.43
CA SER A 163 -6.39 7.23 -38.58
C SER A 163 -6.12 6.36 -39.81
N ALA A 164 -7.17 6.07 -40.56
CA ALA A 164 -7.06 5.39 -41.85
C ALA A 164 -7.12 6.40 -42.95
N SER A 165 -6.25 6.27 -43.97
CA SER A 165 -6.27 7.07 -45.19
C SER A 165 -5.95 8.58 -45.01
N THR A 166 -6.60 9.44 -45.78
CA THR A 166 -6.23 10.86 -46.03
C THR A 166 -6.54 11.84 -44.89
N GLY A 167 -7.18 11.38 -43.80
CA GLY A 167 -7.48 12.26 -42.66
C GLY A 167 -6.26 12.59 -41.80
N ASN A 168 -6.12 13.82 -41.38
CA ASN A 168 -5.15 14.22 -40.39
C ASN A 168 -5.71 14.02 -38.99
N ILE A 169 -4.87 13.60 -38.05
CA ILE A 169 -5.22 13.49 -36.64
C ILE A 169 -4.28 14.32 -35.77
N ALA A 170 -4.86 14.97 -34.81
CA ALA A 170 -4.10 15.56 -33.69
C ALA A 170 -4.92 15.43 -32.42
N THR A 171 -4.35 14.76 -31.47
CA THR A 171 -4.97 14.53 -30.16
C THR A 171 -4.16 15.22 -29.08
N ARG A 172 -4.85 15.79 -28.10
CA ARG A 172 -4.24 16.42 -26.95
C ARG A 172 -4.77 15.84 -25.66
N ILE A 173 -3.90 15.78 -24.65
CA ILE A 173 -4.29 15.55 -23.25
C ILE A 173 -4.61 16.90 -22.62
N MET A 174 -5.73 16.93 -21.92
CA MET A 174 -6.22 18.08 -21.15
C MET A 174 -6.23 17.75 -19.67
N LYS A 175 -5.86 18.71 -18.84
CA LYS A 175 -6.05 18.68 -17.38
C LYS A 175 -6.83 19.94 -16.99
N ASN A 176 -8.00 19.78 -16.37
CA ASN A 176 -8.85 20.89 -15.89
C ASN A 176 -9.09 21.99 -16.95
N GLY A 177 -9.27 21.60 -18.21
CA GLY A 177 -9.46 22.55 -19.31
C GLY A 177 -8.17 23.10 -19.91
N GLN A 178 -7.02 22.86 -19.32
CA GLN A 178 -5.72 23.29 -19.83
C GLN A 178 -5.10 22.19 -20.70
N ARG A 179 -4.50 22.60 -21.84
CA ARG A 179 -3.75 21.68 -22.70
C ARG A 179 -2.41 21.34 -22.06
N ILE A 180 -2.12 20.04 -21.92
CA ILE A 180 -0.86 19.55 -21.38
C ILE A 180 0.10 19.23 -22.54
N LEU A 181 -0.27 18.33 -23.41
CA LEU A 181 0.52 17.93 -24.56
C LEU A 181 -0.36 17.51 -25.74
N SER A 182 0.25 17.34 -26.90
CA SER A 182 -0.43 16.89 -28.11
C SER A 182 0.46 15.95 -28.91
N ALA A 183 -0.17 15.10 -29.72
CA ALA A 183 0.49 14.37 -30.79
C ALA A 183 -0.27 14.64 -32.08
N TYR A 184 0.45 14.73 -33.18
CA TYR A 184 -0.05 15.03 -34.51
C TYR A 184 0.53 14.06 -35.54
N GLU A 185 -0.31 13.63 -36.46
CA GLU A 185 0.10 12.85 -37.61
C GLU A 185 -0.67 13.26 -38.86
N SER A 186 0.05 13.32 -39.96
CA SER A 186 -0.49 13.63 -41.31
C SER A 186 0.01 12.62 -42.33
N GLY A 187 -0.67 12.53 -43.45
CA GLY A 187 -0.27 11.65 -44.53
C GLY A 187 -1.48 10.93 -45.15
N SER A 188 -1.20 10.06 -46.13
CA SER A 188 -2.20 9.40 -46.99
C SER A 188 -2.40 7.90 -46.67
N SER A 189 -1.72 7.37 -45.66
CA SER A 189 -1.81 5.95 -45.24
C SER A 189 -2.32 5.82 -43.83
N TYR A 190 -2.45 4.58 -43.35
CA TYR A 190 -2.70 4.31 -41.92
C TYR A 190 -1.59 4.92 -41.08
N LYS A 191 -1.98 5.61 -40.01
CA LYS A 191 -1.06 6.35 -39.15
C LYS A 191 -1.55 6.34 -37.70
N SER A 192 -0.63 6.60 -36.81
CA SER A 192 -0.91 6.61 -35.37
C SER A 192 -0.14 7.72 -34.67
N ALA A 193 -0.86 8.59 -33.98
CA ALA A 193 -0.31 9.60 -33.10
C ALA A 193 -0.38 9.11 -31.66
N THR A 194 0.74 9.03 -30.99
CA THR A 194 0.85 8.54 -29.60
C THR A 194 1.66 9.50 -28.78
N ASN A 195 1.25 9.71 -27.54
CA ASN A 195 2.05 10.43 -26.55
C ASN A 195 1.71 9.99 -25.12
N MET A 196 2.65 10.28 -24.20
CA MET A 196 2.54 9.92 -22.81
C MET A 196 2.96 11.10 -21.92
N VAL A 197 2.39 11.21 -20.75
CA VAL A 197 2.73 12.23 -19.75
C VAL A 197 2.63 11.69 -18.34
N VAL A 198 3.48 12.21 -17.47
CA VAL A 198 3.40 12.04 -16.03
C VAL A 198 2.84 13.34 -15.44
N LEU A 199 1.80 13.26 -14.62
CA LEU A 199 1.12 14.41 -14.01
C LEU A 199 0.95 14.21 -12.51
N GLU A 200 1.16 15.26 -11.75
CA GLU A 200 0.67 15.35 -10.38
C GLU A 200 -0.78 15.81 -10.39
N LEU A 201 -1.64 15.04 -9.72
CA LEU A 201 -3.05 15.33 -9.61
C LEU A 201 -3.47 15.51 -8.15
N ALA A 202 -4.23 16.55 -7.90
CA ALA A 202 -5.00 16.74 -6.69
C ALA A 202 -6.35 15.97 -6.80
N ALA A 203 -7.02 15.80 -5.67
CA ALA A 203 -8.37 15.24 -5.69
C ALA A 203 -9.29 16.08 -6.59
N TYR A 204 -10.14 15.40 -7.36
CA TYR A 204 -11.08 15.97 -8.32
C TYR A 204 -10.46 16.60 -9.57
N ASP A 205 -9.14 16.55 -9.75
CA ASP A 205 -8.54 16.92 -11.04
C ASP A 205 -9.11 16.02 -12.15
N GLU A 206 -9.46 16.64 -13.28
CA GLU A 206 -10.00 15.96 -14.45
C GLU A 206 -8.96 15.86 -15.55
N VAL A 207 -8.83 14.67 -16.14
CA VAL A 207 -7.93 14.43 -17.28
C VAL A 207 -8.69 13.73 -18.39
N TRP A 208 -8.53 14.21 -19.63
CA TRP A 208 -9.17 13.62 -20.81
C TRP A 208 -8.35 13.84 -22.08
N THR A 209 -8.68 13.10 -23.11
CA THR A 209 -8.17 13.34 -24.47
C THR A 209 -9.24 14.01 -25.32
N GLN A 210 -8.82 14.85 -26.26
CA GLN A 210 -9.72 15.46 -27.24
C GLN A 210 -9.00 15.78 -28.54
N PRO A 211 -9.73 15.91 -29.67
CA PRO A 211 -9.20 16.42 -30.92
C PRO A 211 -8.63 17.83 -30.76
N LEU A 212 -7.56 18.13 -31.49
CA LEU A 212 -6.96 19.47 -31.48
C LEU A 212 -7.91 20.51 -32.11
N SER A 213 -8.54 20.17 -33.22
CA SER A 213 -9.51 20.99 -33.91
C SER A 213 -10.37 20.14 -34.83
N THR A 214 -11.35 20.73 -35.47
CA THR A 214 -12.21 20.09 -36.49
C THR A 214 -11.46 19.68 -37.76
N SER A 215 -10.28 20.24 -38.03
CA SER A 215 -9.43 19.88 -39.17
C SER A 215 -8.58 18.63 -38.91
N TYR A 216 -8.42 18.21 -37.63
CA TYR A 216 -7.57 17.12 -37.21
C TYR A 216 -8.34 16.11 -36.35
N ASN A 217 -9.53 15.73 -36.80
CA ASN A 217 -10.47 14.94 -35.99
C ASN A 217 -10.93 13.65 -36.68
N TYR A 218 -10.23 13.19 -37.71
CA TYR A 218 -10.61 11.99 -38.44
C TYR A 218 -9.95 10.76 -37.87
N TYR A 219 -10.62 10.13 -36.91
CA TYR A 219 -10.16 8.96 -36.22
C TYR A 219 -10.66 7.67 -36.86
N TYR A 220 -9.85 6.64 -36.77
CA TYR A 220 -10.19 5.30 -37.19
C TYR A 220 -9.88 4.28 -36.12
N SER A 221 -10.81 3.41 -35.84
CA SER A 221 -10.65 2.25 -34.98
C SER A 221 -11.58 1.14 -35.43
N ASN A 222 -11.28 -0.06 -34.98
CA ASN A 222 -12.12 -1.25 -35.21
C ASN A 222 -11.97 -2.19 -34.00
N GLY A 223 -12.34 -3.45 -34.13
CA GLY A 223 -12.20 -4.44 -33.07
C GLY A 223 -10.77 -4.60 -32.51
N ASN A 224 -9.73 -4.13 -33.22
CA ASN A 224 -8.34 -4.12 -32.73
C ASN A 224 -7.97 -2.87 -31.89
N ILE A 225 -8.90 -1.94 -31.69
CA ILE A 225 -8.75 -0.78 -30.80
C ILE A 225 -7.51 0.07 -31.12
N TYR A 226 -7.47 0.69 -32.30
CA TYR A 226 -6.37 1.58 -32.71
C TYR A 226 -6.40 2.95 -32.02
N CYS A 227 -7.52 3.32 -31.39
CA CYS A 227 -7.65 4.52 -30.58
C CYS A 227 -7.93 4.15 -29.14
N SER A 228 -7.02 4.52 -28.25
CA SER A 228 -7.11 4.18 -26.84
C SER A 228 -6.62 5.32 -25.95
N PHE A 229 -7.07 5.30 -24.71
CA PHE A 229 -6.59 6.17 -23.63
C PHE A 229 -6.47 5.36 -22.36
N SER A 230 -5.33 5.46 -21.71
CA SER A 230 -5.03 4.71 -20.50
C SER A 230 -4.37 5.63 -19.49
N GLY A 231 -4.58 5.34 -18.21
CA GLY A 231 -3.89 6.02 -17.14
C GLY A 231 -3.91 5.19 -15.85
N PHE A 232 -2.91 5.41 -15.01
CA PHE A 232 -2.81 4.72 -13.72
C PHE A 232 -2.05 5.55 -12.71
N LEU A 233 -2.37 5.33 -11.43
CA LEU A 233 -1.66 5.88 -10.30
C LEU A 233 -0.29 5.21 -10.18
N LEU A 234 0.77 6.01 -10.18
CA LEU A 234 2.14 5.55 -9.97
C LEU A 234 2.51 5.60 -8.48
N TYR A 235 2.26 6.74 -7.83
CA TYR A 235 2.42 6.93 -6.38
C TYR A 235 1.26 7.76 -5.85
N SER A 236 0.72 7.41 -4.69
CA SER A 236 -0.17 8.29 -3.95
C SER A 236 0.66 9.29 -3.14
N THR A 237 0.26 10.55 -3.13
CA THR A 237 0.71 11.49 -2.11
C THR A 237 -0.20 11.29 -0.90
N SER A 238 0.39 10.88 0.22
CA SER A 238 -0.26 10.74 1.52
C SER A 238 -0.77 12.08 2.04
#